data_0a21889d4256c002dd4a2b3ff977ca3f
#
_entry.id   0a21889d4256c002dd4a2b3ff977ca3f
#
_cell.length_a   1.000
_cell.length_b   1.000
_cell.length_c   1.000
_cell.angle_alpha   90.00
_cell.angle_beta   90.00
_cell.angle_gamma   90.00
#
_symmetry.space_group_name_H-M   'P 1'
#
loop_
_entity.id
_entity.type
_entity.pdbx_description
1 polymer ?
#
loop_
_entity_poly.entity_id
_entity_poly.type
_entity_poly.pdbx_seq_one_letter_code
_entity_poly.pdbx_strand_id
1 'polypeptide(L)'
;MDEKKLKQEDCYEDNLGQGVLTLTTKRIAFDKTRSRIMDFSKHMGETILDIPLSDVTHTWREGLLMKKACISARITNGEQTYKFGVFNVGGWVDDIQDAIDELD
;
A
#
# COMPACT_ATOMS: atom_id res chain seq x y z
N MET A 1 -13.16 -13.66 11.49
CA MET A 1 -11.82 -13.98 11.00
C MET A 1 -10.90 -12.83 11.26
N ASP A 2 -9.76 -13.15 11.79
CA ASP A 2 -8.80 -12.11 12.14
C ASP A 2 -8.08 -11.60 10.91
N GLU A 3 -7.78 -10.34 10.96
CA GLU A 3 -6.98 -9.71 9.92
C GLU A 3 -5.51 -10.08 10.14
N LYS A 4 -4.84 -10.50 9.08
CA LYS A 4 -3.42 -10.85 9.16
C LYS A 4 -2.59 -9.93 8.30
N LYS A 5 -1.45 -9.51 8.82
CA LYS A 5 -0.49 -8.78 8.02
C LYS A 5 0.21 -9.75 7.08
N LEU A 6 0.18 -9.45 5.80
CA LEU A 6 0.79 -10.29 4.78
C LEU A 6 2.14 -9.75 4.35
N LYS A 7 2.29 -8.41 4.31
CA LYS A 7 3.49 -7.82 3.78
C LYS A 7 3.62 -6.39 4.28
N GLN A 8 4.84 -5.95 4.49
CA GLN A 8 5.07 -4.58 4.95
C GLN A 8 6.44 -4.14 4.48
N GLU A 9 6.55 -2.93 4.00
CA GLU A 9 7.79 -2.45 3.44
C GLU A 9 7.84 -0.93 3.42
N ASP A 10 9.03 -0.37 3.56
CA ASP A 10 9.23 1.06 3.33
C ASP A 10 8.86 1.37 1.90
N CYS A 11 8.25 2.51 1.70
CA CYS A 11 7.62 2.81 0.43
C CYS A 11 7.60 4.30 0.19
N TYR A 12 7.62 4.70 -1.08
CA TYR A 12 7.47 6.08 -1.46
C TYR A 12 6.31 6.17 -2.44
N GLU A 13 5.33 7.02 -2.13
CA GLU A 13 4.21 7.26 -3.03
C GLU A 13 4.34 8.67 -3.59
N ASP A 14 4.09 8.82 -4.89
CA ASP A 14 4.37 10.06 -5.61
C ASP A 14 3.79 11.30 -4.97
N ASN A 15 2.60 11.19 -4.42
CA ASN A 15 1.94 12.34 -3.82
C ASN A 15 1.98 12.38 -2.31
N LEU A 16 2.23 11.24 -1.69
CA LEU A 16 2.18 11.12 -0.24
C LEU A 16 3.57 11.15 0.41
N GLY A 17 4.59 10.86 -0.37
CA GLY A 17 5.96 10.88 0.13
C GLY A 17 6.38 9.56 0.74
N GLN A 18 7.30 9.64 1.67
CA GLN A 18 7.92 8.47 2.29
C GLN A 18 7.03 7.90 3.38
N GLY A 19 6.91 6.59 3.42
CA GLY A 19 6.10 5.95 4.43
C GLY A 19 6.31 4.44 4.47
N VAL A 20 5.35 3.76 5.07
CA VAL A 20 5.36 2.30 5.18
C VAL A 20 4.08 1.77 4.59
N LEU A 21 4.20 0.87 3.64
CA LEU A 21 3.05 0.24 3.00
C LEU A 21 2.81 -1.11 3.64
N THR A 22 1.59 -1.37 4.04
CA THR A 22 1.21 -2.62 4.68
C THR A 22 0.04 -3.24 3.93
N LEU A 23 0.18 -4.52 3.63
CA LEU A 23 -0.90 -5.30 3.03
C LEU A 23 -1.36 -6.31 4.07
N THR A 24 -2.65 -6.34 4.32
CA THR A 24 -3.23 -7.35 5.19
C THR A 24 -4.23 -8.18 4.39
N THR A 25 -4.86 -9.12 5.05
CA THR A 25 -5.92 -9.92 4.40
C THR A 25 -7.17 -9.11 4.12
N LYS A 26 -7.25 -7.87 4.60
CA LYS A 26 -8.46 -7.04 4.47
C LYS A 26 -8.23 -5.67 3.86
N ARG A 27 -7.02 -5.13 3.93
CA ARG A 27 -6.80 -3.75 3.51
C ARG A 27 -5.37 -3.49 3.07
N ILE A 28 -5.20 -2.35 2.41
CA ILE A 28 -3.89 -1.77 2.13
C ILE A 28 -3.82 -0.47 2.91
N ALA A 29 -2.78 -0.31 3.70
CA ALA A 29 -2.61 0.89 4.51
C ALA A 29 -1.26 1.52 4.21
N PHE A 30 -1.22 2.84 4.21
CA PHE A 30 0.02 3.59 4.06
C PHE A 30 0.14 4.54 5.23
N ASP A 31 1.20 4.35 6.01
CA ASP A 31 1.45 5.16 7.20
C ASP A 31 2.63 6.05 6.93
N LYS A 32 2.47 7.33 7.20
CA LYS A 32 3.55 8.27 6.98
C LYS A 32 4.68 8.00 7.94
N THR A 33 5.91 8.02 7.41
CA THR A 33 7.07 7.81 8.26
C THR A 33 7.37 9.09 9.00
N ARG A 34 7.55 8.99 10.30
CA ARG A 34 7.99 10.11 11.10
C ARG A 34 9.49 10.21 11.05
N SER A 35 10.00 11.40 11.29
CA SER A 35 11.43 11.57 11.48
C SER A 35 11.85 10.72 12.65
N ARG A 36 12.90 9.94 12.47
CA ARG A 36 13.34 9.02 13.48
C ARG A 36 14.66 9.38 14.12
N ILE A 37 15.05 10.60 13.97
CA ILE A 37 16.36 11.00 14.42
C ILE A 37 16.54 10.73 15.90
N MET A 38 15.53 11.02 16.69
CA MET A 38 15.62 10.88 18.12
C MET A 38 14.69 9.84 18.69
N ASP A 39 14.01 9.13 17.86
CA ASP A 39 12.97 8.24 18.33
C ASP A 39 13.23 6.81 17.91
N PHE A 40 13.56 5.98 18.86
CA PHE A 40 13.81 4.57 18.60
C PHE A 40 12.57 3.71 18.73
N SER A 41 11.48 4.29 19.17
CA SER A 41 10.26 3.51 19.24
C SER A 41 9.79 3.27 17.82
N LYS A 42 8.96 2.32 17.65
CA LYS A 42 8.50 1.95 16.36
C LYS A 42 7.27 2.69 15.96
N HIS A 43 7.16 3.92 16.33
CA HIS A 43 6.00 4.68 15.97
C HIS A 43 5.96 4.90 14.50
N MET A 44 5.00 4.30 13.89
CA MET A 44 4.61 4.70 12.59
C MET A 44 3.92 6.01 12.75
N GLY A 45 4.04 6.83 11.80
CA GLY A 45 3.33 8.09 11.79
C GLY A 45 1.86 7.83 11.61
N GLU A 46 1.17 8.88 11.30
CA GLU A 46 -0.25 8.84 11.06
C GLU A 46 -0.58 7.97 9.86
N THR A 47 -1.64 7.20 9.93
CA THR A 47 -2.13 6.44 8.80
C THR A 47 -2.79 7.40 7.82
N ILE A 48 -2.25 7.48 6.61
CA ILE A 48 -2.74 8.38 5.59
C ILE A 48 -3.73 7.68 4.68
N LEU A 49 -3.49 6.42 4.37
CA LEU A 49 -4.38 5.63 3.54
C LEU A 49 -4.77 4.38 4.27
N ASP A 50 -6.04 4.06 4.17
CA ASP A 50 -6.57 2.82 4.72
C ASP A 50 -7.66 2.37 3.76
N ILE A 51 -7.28 1.52 2.81
CA ILE A 51 -8.13 1.15 1.71
C ILE A 51 -8.56 -0.30 1.86
N PRO A 52 -9.85 -0.55 2.08
CA PRO A 52 -10.33 -1.94 2.08
C PRO A 52 -10.03 -2.59 0.74
N LEU A 53 -9.59 -3.83 0.76
CA LEU A 53 -9.31 -4.55 -0.48
C LEU A 53 -10.53 -4.62 -1.37
N SER A 54 -11.72 -4.64 -0.77
CA SER A 54 -12.97 -4.67 -1.55
C SER A 54 -13.17 -3.40 -2.37
N ASP A 55 -12.46 -2.33 -2.06
CA ASP A 55 -12.55 -1.08 -2.83
C ASP A 55 -11.47 -0.98 -3.90
N VAL A 56 -10.50 -1.88 -3.91
CA VAL A 56 -9.46 -1.87 -4.93
C VAL A 56 -10.03 -2.45 -6.22
N THR A 57 -10.02 -1.66 -7.27
CA THR A 57 -10.61 -2.07 -8.55
C THR A 57 -9.59 -2.68 -9.50
N HIS A 58 -8.35 -2.21 -9.43
CA HIS A 58 -7.27 -2.70 -10.29
C HIS A 58 -5.95 -2.62 -9.55
N THR A 59 -5.04 -3.54 -9.90
CA THR A 59 -3.65 -3.43 -9.47
C THR A 59 -2.77 -3.80 -10.65
N TRP A 60 -1.66 -3.07 -10.82
CA TRP A 60 -0.77 -3.30 -11.96
C TRP A 60 0.62 -2.74 -11.68
N ARG A 61 1.57 -3.06 -12.53
CA ARG A 61 2.91 -2.49 -12.48
C ARG A 61 3.04 -1.42 -13.53
N GLU A 62 3.82 -0.41 -13.23
CA GLU A 62 4.00 0.69 -14.17
C GLU A 62 5.44 1.19 -14.10
N GLY A 63 5.95 1.73 -15.21
CA GLY A 63 7.25 2.35 -15.26
C GLY A 63 8.26 1.52 -16.02
N LEU A 64 9.24 2.20 -16.64
CA LEU A 64 10.30 1.55 -17.39
C LEU A 64 11.53 1.38 -16.54
N LEU A 65 12.06 2.49 -16.02
CA LEU A 65 13.26 2.46 -15.20
C LEU A 65 12.93 2.37 -13.72
N MET A 66 11.98 3.17 -13.29
CA MET A 66 11.55 3.17 -11.89
C MET A 66 10.15 2.58 -11.84
N LYS A 67 10.10 1.30 -11.58
CA LYS A 67 8.81 0.60 -11.57
C LYS A 67 8.07 0.84 -10.28
N LYS A 68 6.77 0.85 -10.38
CA LYS A 68 5.90 1.09 -9.22
C LYS A 68 4.76 0.12 -9.21
N ALA A 69 4.37 -0.27 -8.00
CA ALA A 69 3.17 -1.07 -7.80
C ALA A 69 2.00 -0.09 -7.68
N CYS A 70 1.01 -0.25 -8.51
CA CYS A 70 -0.09 0.69 -8.59
C CYS A 70 -1.40 0.04 -8.21
N ILE A 71 -2.27 0.83 -7.62
CA ILE A 71 -3.65 0.40 -7.39
C ILE A 71 -4.59 1.52 -7.77
N SER A 72 -5.78 1.14 -8.18
CA SER A 72 -6.90 2.04 -8.32
C SER A 72 -7.93 1.62 -7.31
N ALA A 73 -8.50 2.57 -6.60
CA ALA A 73 -9.47 2.26 -5.55
C ALA A 73 -10.66 3.18 -5.64
N ARG A 74 -11.82 2.65 -5.29
CA ARG A 74 -13.05 3.45 -5.23
C ARG A 74 -12.97 4.38 -4.03
N ILE A 75 -13.35 5.61 -4.25
CA ILE A 75 -13.47 6.60 -3.20
C ILE A 75 -14.86 7.20 -3.30
N THR A 76 -15.19 8.11 -2.39
CA THR A 76 -16.53 8.69 -2.31
C THR A 76 -17.04 9.24 -3.64
N ASN A 77 -16.17 9.91 -4.38
CA ASN A 77 -16.60 10.57 -5.62
C ASN A 77 -15.93 10.03 -6.87
N GLY A 78 -15.58 8.74 -6.89
CA GLY A 78 -14.97 8.17 -8.09
C GLY A 78 -13.88 7.19 -7.76
N GLU A 79 -12.77 7.29 -8.49
CA GLU A 79 -11.62 6.43 -8.27
C GLU A 79 -10.37 7.25 -8.09
N GLN A 80 -9.44 6.71 -7.31
CA GLN A 80 -8.15 7.34 -7.08
C GLN A 80 -7.07 6.31 -7.36
N THR A 81 -6.00 6.74 -8.03
CA THR A 81 -4.86 5.87 -8.32
C THR A 81 -3.71 6.22 -7.40
N TYR A 82 -3.05 5.19 -6.87
CA TYR A 82 -1.88 5.35 -6.02
C TYR A 82 -0.72 4.57 -6.63
N LYS A 83 0.47 5.14 -6.57
CA LYS A 83 1.66 4.53 -7.17
C LYS A 83 2.74 4.41 -6.12
N PHE A 84 3.03 3.17 -5.74
CA PHE A 84 3.94 2.89 -4.64
C PHE A 84 5.29 2.42 -5.15
N GLY A 85 6.35 3.13 -4.78
CA GLY A 85 7.71 2.70 -5.04
C GLY A 85 8.16 1.74 -3.97
N VAL A 86 8.26 0.47 -4.34
CA VAL A 86 8.63 -0.60 -3.43
C VAL A 86 9.73 -1.43 -4.09
N PHE A 87 10.35 -2.30 -3.34
CA PHE A 87 11.46 -3.11 -3.83
C PHE A 87 11.03 -4.12 -4.88
N ASN A 88 10.15 -5.01 -4.52
CA ASN A 88 9.72 -6.06 -5.43
C ASN A 88 8.34 -5.73 -5.96
N VAL A 89 8.30 -4.88 -6.97
CA VAL A 89 7.05 -4.37 -7.52
C VAL A 89 6.13 -5.49 -8.00
N GLY A 90 6.71 -6.44 -8.76
CA GLY A 90 5.91 -7.55 -9.25
C GLY A 90 5.34 -8.40 -8.13
N GLY A 91 6.14 -8.66 -7.09
CA GLY A 91 5.67 -9.41 -5.95
C GLY A 91 4.56 -8.70 -5.20
N TRP A 92 4.66 -7.38 -5.07
CA TRP A 92 3.61 -6.61 -4.43
C TRP A 92 2.30 -6.66 -5.20
N VAL A 93 2.38 -6.51 -6.54
CA VAL A 93 1.18 -6.56 -7.38
C VAL A 93 0.52 -7.93 -7.28
N ASP A 94 1.34 -8.98 -7.35
CA ASP A 94 0.81 -10.35 -7.24
C ASP A 94 0.18 -10.59 -5.88
N ASP A 95 0.82 -10.15 -4.81
CA ASP A 95 0.31 -10.36 -3.46
C ASP A 95 -0.97 -9.59 -3.22
N ILE A 96 -1.07 -8.38 -3.76
CA ILE A 96 -2.30 -7.60 -3.66
C ILE A 96 -3.42 -8.31 -4.41
N GLN A 97 -3.13 -8.77 -5.63
CA GLN A 97 -4.15 -9.46 -6.42
C GLN A 97 -4.61 -10.74 -5.73
N ASP A 98 -3.66 -11.49 -5.17
CA ASP A 98 -4.01 -12.71 -4.44
C ASP A 98 -4.89 -12.41 -3.24
N ALA A 99 -4.56 -11.34 -2.51
CA ALA A 99 -5.37 -10.96 -1.35
C ALA A 99 -6.79 -10.57 -1.76
N ILE A 100 -6.91 -9.87 -2.89
CA ILE A 100 -8.24 -9.52 -3.42
C ILE A 100 -9.01 -10.78 -3.80
N ASP A 101 -8.33 -11.71 -4.46
CA ASP A 101 -8.97 -12.94 -4.92
C ASP A 101 -9.42 -13.82 -3.75
N GLU A 102 -8.80 -13.65 -2.59
CA GLU A 102 -9.14 -14.42 -1.41
C GLU A 102 -10.25 -13.80 -0.57
N LEU A 103 -10.75 -12.64 -0.98
CA LEU A 103 -11.85 -12.03 -0.25
C LEU A 103 -13.13 -12.83 -0.46
N ASP A 104 -13.92 -12.91 0.57
CA ASP A 104 -15.22 -13.59 0.47
C ASP A 104 -16.30 -12.66 -0.02
#